data_814947d0ffea8254fb6a2ebeb0283835
#
_entry.id   814947d0ffea8254fb6a2ebeb0283835
#
_cell.length_a   1.000
_cell.length_b   1.000
_cell.length_c   1.000
_cell.angle_alpha   90.00
_cell.angle_beta   90.00
_cell.angle_gamma   90.00
#
_symmetry.space_group_name_H-M   'P 1'
#
loop_
_entity.id
_entity.type
_entity.pdbx_description
1 polymer ?
#
loop_
_entity_poly.entity_id
_entity_poly.type
_entity_poly.pdbx_seq_one_letter_code
_entity_poly.pdbx_strand_id
1 'polypeptide(L)'
;IPACIIVLDKKDAESRKDIFIIDASKSFVKDGNKNKLREKDIKKITDTYIGRIEEEKYSKIVPITDIEKEEYNLNIPRYIDSSEDEMIQDVKAHLLGGIPERDIEKLNQYWNIAPNLKNELFTNNEKVGYLNLAIDKDEINEKINNSEEFNVYFENLKNKVTKWKNKNENILLNINSETRIKELCEEISNSILNIFEDDKLIDKYDAYEYLMEYYNNTLKDDLYLIVESGWKPKLIYGQDKKGNIKKNEFESDLLPKDIVIKEFFKDEADKLENENNELNFLVQEFESKVEENTGDESMFSDDEKVNEKLIKDKIKE
;
A
#
# COMPACT_ATOMS: atom_id res chain seq x y z
N ILE A 1 -12.32 16.84 15.97
CA ILE A 1 -12.40 18.28 15.68
C ILE A 1 -11.52 18.51 14.47
N PRO A 2 -12.01 19.11 13.38
CA PRO A 2 -11.20 19.50 12.24
C PRO A 2 -10.10 20.47 12.70
N ALA A 3 -8.88 20.25 12.28
CA ALA A 3 -7.75 21.13 12.52
C ALA A 3 -7.41 21.87 11.21
N CYS A 4 -6.95 23.11 11.31
CA CYS A 4 -6.51 23.89 10.17
C CYS A 4 -5.15 24.52 10.49
N ILE A 5 -4.29 24.62 9.49
CA ILE A 5 -3.00 25.29 9.56
C ILE A 5 -3.09 26.58 8.77
N ILE A 6 -2.79 27.71 9.41
CA ILE A 6 -2.75 29.01 8.76
C ILE A 6 -1.27 29.42 8.62
N VAL A 7 -0.83 29.63 7.39
CA VAL A 7 0.52 30.09 7.08
C VAL A 7 0.47 31.59 6.80
N LEU A 8 1.15 32.37 7.64
CA LEU A 8 1.28 33.82 7.48
C LEU A 8 2.70 34.15 7.00
N ASP A 9 2.82 34.59 5.77
CA ASP A 9 4.08 34.99 5.18
C ASP A 9 4.03 36.48 4.78
N LYS A 10 4.98 37.24 5.28
CA LYS A 10 5.09 38.70 5.00
C LYS A 10 5.87 39.01 3.72
N LYS A 11 6.56 38.02 3.15
CA LYS A 11 7.31 38.25 1.90
C LYS A 11 6.36 38.63 0.78
N ASP A 12 6.64 39.74 0.13
CA ASP A 12 5.84 40.24 -1.00
C ASP A 12 4.33 40.46 -0.70
N ALA A 13 3.99 40.70 0.60
CA ALA A 13 2.61 40.79 1.05
C ALA A 13 1.80 41.89 0.34
N GLU A 14 2.43 43.02 -0.03
CA GLU A 14 1.77 44.14 -0.71
C GLU A 14 1.33 43.80 -2.16
N SER A 15 2.01 42.84 -2.79
CA SER A 15 1.72 42.39 -4.15
C SER A 15 0.70 41.24 -4.19
N ARG A 16 0.47 40.54 -3.08
CA ARG A 16 -0.45 39.39 -3.01
C ARG A 16 -1.90 39.88 -3.01
N LYS A 17 -2.69 39.33 -3.92
CA LYS A 17 -4.12 39.64 -4.08
C LYS A 17 -5.02 38.39 -3.98
N ASP A 18 -4.50 37.32 -3.40
CA ASP A 18 -5.15 36.04 -3.27
C ASP A 18 -4.79 35.31 -1.99
N ILE A 19 -5.59 34.33 -1.62
CA ILE A 19 -5.33 33.35 -0.58
C ILE A 19 -5.30 31.98 -1.24
N PHE A 20 -4.24 31.19 -0.97
CA PHE A 20 -4.16 29.83 -1.44
C PHE A 20 -4.76 28.90 -0.39
N ILE A 21 -5.76 28.13 -0.78
CA ILE A 21 -6.51 27.22 0.11
C ILE A 21 -6.25 25.78 -0.34
N ILE A 22 -5.97 24.89 0.61
CA ILE A 22 -5.81 23.46 0.40
C ILE A 22 -6.80 22.74 1.32
N ASP A 23 -7.64 21.87 0.78
CA ASP A 23 -8.53 20.99 1.52
C ASP A 23 -7.97 19.57 1.59
N ALA A 24 -7.21 19.29 2.63
CA ALA A 24 -6.68 17.95 2.92
C ALA A 24 -7.56 17.16 3.90
N SER A 25 -8.82 17.56 4.09
CA SER A 25 -9.72 16.96 5.10
C SER A 25 -10.03 15.48 4.87
N LYS A 26 -9.84 14.98 3.65
CA LYS A 26 -10.01 13.57 3.28
C LYS A 26 -8.68 12.78 3.23
N SER A 27 -7.55 13.46 3.35
CA SER A 27 -6.21 12.88 3.24
C SER A 27 -5.72 12.40 4.59
N PHE A 28 -6.20 11.26 5.08
CA PHE A 28 -5.76 10.65 6.34
C PHE A 28 -6.12 9.17 6.40
N VAL A 29 -5.51 8.47 7.35
CA VAL A 29 -5.91 7.12 7.79
C VAL A 29 -6.33 7.16 9.25
N LYS A 30 -7.15 6.17 9.64
CA LYS A 30 -7.48 5.95 11.05
C LYS A 30 -6.32 5.24 11.75
N ASP A 31 -5.88 5.80 12.86
CA ASP A 31 -4.93 5.19 13.79
C ASP A 31 -5.63 5.13 15.17
N GLY A 32 -6.31 4.02 15.41
CA GLY A 32 -7.25 3.89 16.52
C GLY A 32 -8.37 4.94 16.44
N ASN A 33 -8.49 5.77 17.47
CA ASN A 33 -9.51 6.84 17.53
C ASN A 33 -9.03 8.19 16.94
N LYS A 34 -7.82 8.24 16.37
CA LYS A 34 -7.22 9.46 15.81
C LYS A 34 -7.11 9.37 14.29
N ASN A 35 -7.08 10.53 13.66
CA ASN A 35 -6.71 10.65 12.26
C ASN A 35 -5.21 10.93 12.19
N LYS A 36 -4.52 10.22 11.29
CA LYS A 36 -3.07 10.35 11.05
C LYS A 36 -2.85 10.64 9.58
N LEU A 37 -2.04 11.64 9.28
CA LEU A 37 -1.53 11.87 7.93
C LEU A 37 -0.47 10.83 7.60
N ARG A 38 -0.53 10.28 6.39
CA ARG A 38 0.50 9.41 5.82
C ARG A 38 1.63 10.26 5.24
N GLU A 39 2.73 9.63 4.91
CA GLU A 39 3.85 10.31 4.24
C GLU A 39 3.40 10.93 2.91
N LYS A 40 2.59 10.23 2.13
CA LYS A 40 2.01 10.75 0.88
C LYS A 40 1.11 11.97 1.08
N ASP A 41 0.34 11.98 2.16
CA ASP A 41 -0.57 13.10 2.44
C ASP A 41 0.24 14.36 2.76
N ILE A 42 1.28 14.22 3.60
CA ILE A 42 2.21 15.31 3.94
C ILE A 42 2.94 15.80 2.70
N LYS A 43 3.43 14.88 1.86
CA LYS A 43 4.15 15.21 0.62
C LYS A 43 3.24 15.94 -0.35
N LYS A 44 2.02 15.45 -0.58
CA LYS A 44 1.04 16.09 -1.47
C LYS A 44 0.70 17.50 -1.01
N ILE A 45 0.41 17.70 0.29
CA ILE A 45 0.14 19.03 0.86
C ILE A 45 1.32 19.97 0.62
N THR A 46 2.55 19.48 0.89
CA THR A 46 3.76 20.29 0.77
C THR A 46 4.05 20.67 -0.68
N ASP A 47 3.98 19.73 -1.60
CA ASP A 47 4.21 19.98 -3.04
C ASP A 47 3.15 20.94 -3.60
N THR A 48 1.88 20.74 -3.25
CA THR A 48 0.77 21.60 -3.64
C THR A 48 0.97 23.02 -3.11
N TYR A 49 1.41 23.16 -1.85
CA TYR A 49 1.68 24.48 -1.26
C TYR A 49 2.86 25.19 -1.93
N ILE A 50 3.99 24.50 -2.09
CA ILE A 50 5.20 25.08 -2.69
C ILE A 50 4.97 25.43 -4.15
N GLY A 51 4.35 24.53 -4.91
CA GLY A 51 4.05 24.73 -6.33
C GLY A 51 2.86 25.63 -6.59
N ARG A 52 2.08 26.00 -5.57
CA ARG A 52 0.78 26.71 -5.70
C ARG A 52 -0.09 26.03 -6.76
N ILE A 53 -0.17 24.69 -6.71
CA ILE A 53 -0.88 23.89 -7.70
C ILE A 53 -2.38 23.94 -7.42
N GLU A 54 -3.18 24.34 -8.39
CA GLU A 54 -4.64 24.24 -8.32
C GLU A 54 -5.08 22.83 -8.77
N GLU A 55 -5.82 22.15 -7.91
CA GLU A 55 -6.37 20.82 -8.18
C GLU A 55 -7.84 20.80 -7.77
N GLU A 56 -8.69 20.31 -8.67
CA GLU A 56 -10.13 20.20 -8.44
C GLU A 56 -10.43 19.41 -7.17
N LYS A 57 -11.37 19.93 -6.35
CA LYS A 57 -11.78 19.34 -5.05
C LYS A 57 -10.68 19.28 -3.98
N TYR A 58 -9.46 19.82 -4.25
CA TYR A 58 -8.34 19.74 -3.34
C TYR A 58 -7.68 21.08 -3.03
N SER A 59 -7.41 21.92 -4.04
CA SER A 59 -6.68 23.18 -3.82
C SER A 59 -7.12 24.27 -4.79
N LYS A 60 -7.15 25.53 -4.32
CA LYS A 60 -7.61 26.67 -5.10
C LYS A 60 -6.91 27.95 -4.70
N ILE A 61 -6.59 28.79 -5.69
CA ILE A 61 -6.15 30.17 -5.51
C ILE A 61 -7.40 31.05 -5.52
N VAL A 62 -7.74 31.63 -4.37
CA VAL A 62 -8.94 32.44 -4.21
C VAL A 62 -8.59 33.92 -4.18
N PRO A 63 -9.07 34.75 -5.12
CA PRO A 63 -8.86 36.19 -5.10
C PRO A 63 -9.44 36.84 -3.82
N ILE A 64 -8.75 37.87 -3.30
CA ILE A 64 -9.23 38.59 -2.10
C ILE A 64 -10.63 39.16 -2.32
N THR A 65 -10.96 39.60 -3.55
CA THR A 65 -12.29 40.10 -3.89
C THR A 65 -13.41 39.06 -3.69
N ASP A 66 -13.11 37.78 -3.83
CA ASP A 66 -14.07 36.71 -3.56
C ASP A 66 -14.17 36.41 -2.07
N ILE A 67 -13.05 36.53 -1.34
CA ILE A 67 -13.04 36.47 0.13
C ILE A 67 -13.88 37.62 0.74
N GLU A 68 -13.78 38.82 0.18
CA GLU A 68 -14.56 39.99 0.60
C GLU A 68 -16.07 39.78 0.41
N LYS A 69 -16.48 39.20 -0.71
CA LYS A 69 -17.90 38.83 -0.97
C LYS A 69 -18.47 37.88 0.07
N GLU A 70 -17.61 37.01 0.60
CA GLU A 70 -17.94 36.05 1.65
C GLU A 70 -17.69 36.63 3.07
N GLU A 71 -17.68 37.95 3.22
CA GLU A 71 -17.47 38.67 4.49
C GLU A 71 -16.19 38.22 5.23
N TYR A 72 -15.11 37.93 4.52
CA TYR A 72 -13.85 37.40 5.03
C TYR A 72 -13.99 36.06 5.77
N ASN A 73 -15.01 35.29 5.46
CA ASN A 73 -15.20 33.96 6.00
C ASN A 73 -14.27 32.96 5.27
N LEU A 74 -13.28 32.42 5.98
CA LEU A 74 -12.29 31.46 5.42
C LEU A 74 -12.70 29.98 5.57
N ASN A 75 -13.99 29.69 5.71
CA ASN A 75 -14.46 28.30 5.76
C ASN A 75 -14.25 27.63 4.41
N ILE A 76 -13.36 26.62 4.37
CA ILE A 76 -12.87 25.94 3.16
C ILE A 76 -14.00 25.50 2.21
N PRO A 77 -15.11 24.86 2.66
CA PRO A 77 -16.21 24.43 1.78
C PRO A 77 -16.88 25.55 0.96
N ARG A 78 -16.65 26.82 1.29
CA ARG A 78 -17.15 27.95 0.49
C ARG A 78 -16.35 28.12 -0.81
N TYR A 79 -15.12 27.65 -0.86
CA TYR A 79 -14.19 27.86 -1.95
C TYR A 79 -13.83 26.58 -2.69
N ILE A 80 -13.82 25.45 -1.99
CA ILE A 80 -13.51 24.12 -2.49
C ILE A 80 -14.65 23.19 -2.12
N ASP A 81 -15.36 22.69 -3.11
CA ASP A 81 -16.35 21.64 -2.93
C ASP A 81 -15.66 20.27 -3.04
N SER A 82 -15.26 19.73 -1.89
CA SER A 82 -14.65 18.40 -1.78
C SER A 82 -15.68 17.28 -1.61
N SER A 83 -16.97 17.54 -1.84
CA SER A 83 -18.01 16.51 -1.78
C SER A 83 -17.76 15.44 -2.85
N GLU A 84 -18.15 14.21 -2.53
CA GLU A 84 -18.16 13.13 -3.52
C GLU A 84 -19.32 13.36 -4.48
N ASP A 85 -19.10 13.03 -5.76
CA ASP A 85 -20.17 13.09 -6.74
C ASP A 85 -21.27 12.11 -6.33
N GLU A 86 -22.50 12.60 -6.30
CA GLU A 86 -23.64 11.76 -5.98
C GLU A 86 -23.76 10.60 -6.99
N MET A 87 -23.86 9.38 -6.50
CA MET A 87 -24.18 8.23 -7.34
C MET A 87 -25.65 8.32 -7.76
N ILE A 88 -25.92 8.91 -8.90
CA ILE A 88 -27.26 8.98 -9.47
C ILE A 88 -27.70 7.58 -9.90
N GLN A 89 -28.62 6.98 -9.15
CA GLN A 89 -29.22 5.71 -9.50
C GLN A 89 -30.04 5.85 -10.79
N ASP A 90 -29.74 5.03 -11.80
CA ASP A 90 -30.51 4.99 -13.03
C ASP A 90 -31.62 3.93 -12.94
N VAL A 91 -32.80 4.35 -12.45
CA VAL A 91 -33.97 3.48 -12.30
C VAL A 91 -34.36 2.82 -13.62
N LYS A 92 -34.17 3.53 -14.75
CA LYS A 92 -34.51 3.03 -16.07
C LYS A 92 -33.55 1.90 -16.52
N ALA A 93 -32.26 2.00 -16.17
CA ALA A 93 -31.29 0.95 -16.37
C ALA A 93 -31.64 -0.31 -15.55
N HIS A 94 -32.06 -0.12 -14.30
CA HIS A 94 -32.45 -1.22 -13.42
C HIS A 94 -33.71 -1.96 -13.91
N LEU A 95 -34.70 -1.22 -14.40
CA LEU A 95 -35.98 -1.84 -14.83
C LEU A 95 -35.94 -2.43 -16.22
N LEU A 96 -35.20 -1.81 -17.13
CA LEU A 96 -35.25 -2.15 -18.58
C LEU A 96 -33.93 -2.72 -19.09
N GLY A 97 -32.92 -2.85 -18.23
CA GLY A 97 -31.59 -3.29 -18.60
C GLY A 97 -30.79 -2.21 -19.37
N GLY A 98 -29.51 -2.52 -19.64
CA GLY A 98 -28.51 -1.63 -20.23
C GLY A 98 -27.68 -0.92 -19.16
N ILE A 99 -26.44 -0.58 -19.52
CA ILE A 99 -25.49 0.15 -18.68
C ILE A 99 -25.45 1.58 -19.19
N PRO A 100 -25.70 2.60 -18.36
CA PRO A 100 -25.61 4.00 -18.78
C PRO A 100 -24.22 4.31 -19.30
N GLU A 101 -24.12 4.93 -20.46
CA GLU A 101 -22.84 5.31 -21.09
C GLU A 101 -22.00 6.21 -20.18
N ARG A 102 -22.64 7.12 -19.44
CA ARG A 102 -21.98 7.98 -18.42
C ARG A 102 -21.24 7.19 -17.34
N ASP A 103 -21.72 5.98 -16.97
CA ASP A 103 -21.07 5.17 -15.93
C ASP A 103 -19.84 4.45 -16.47
N ILE A 104 -19.88 4.11 -17.78
CA ILE A 104 -18.71 3.58 -18.50
C ILE A 104 -17.67 4.68 -18.74
N GLU A 105 -18.10 5.91 -18.99
CA GLU A 105 -17.23 7.07 -19.18
C GLU A 105 -16.48 7.47 -17.91
N LYS A 106 -17.02 7.19 -16.71
CA LYS A 106 -16.29 7.37 -15.45
C LYS A 106 -15.00 6.54 -15.39
N LEU A 107 -14.92 5.49 -16.18
CA LEU A 107 -13.75 4.62 -16.30
C LEU A 107 -12.80 5.03 -17.45
N ASN A 108 -12.91 6.26 -17.96
CA ASN A 108 -12.12 6.72 -19.10
C ASN A 108 -10.60 6.62 -18.89
N GLN A 109 -10.10 6.74 -17.66
CA GLN A 109 -8.69 6.52 -17.36
C GLN A 109 -8.20 5.13 -17.81
N TYR A 110 -9.02 4.09 -17.65
CA TYR A 110 -8.71 2.73 -18.10
C TYR A 110 -8.88 2.58 -19.63
N TRP A 111 -9.94 3.18 -20.17
CA TRP A 111 -10.22 3.11 -21.61
C TRP A 111 -9.20 3.88 -22.44
N ASN A 112 -8.56 4.90 -21.88
CA ASN A 112 -7.45 5.60 -22.54
C ASN A 112 -6.20 4.72 -22.70
N ILE A 113 -6.04 3.69 -21.87
CA ILE A 113 -4.95 2.72 -21.96
C ILE A 113 -5.37 1.51 -22.80
N ALA A 114 -6.61 1.06 -22.63
CA ALA A 114 -7.14 -0.14 -23.27
C ALA A 114 -8.44 0.15 -24.06
N PRO A 115 -8.36 0.94 -25.14
CA PRO A 115 -9.54 1.30 -25.96
C PRO A 115 -10.14 0.09 -26.67
N ASN A 116 -9.36 -0.90 -27.09
CA ASN A 116 -9.87 -2.11 -27.72
C ASN A 116 -10.64 -2.96 -26.72
N LEU A 117 -10.16 -3.08 -25.50
CA LEU A 117 -10.85 -3.78 -24.42
C LEU A 117 -12.24 -3.20 -24.17
N LYS A 118 -12.39 -1.86 -24.18
CA LYS A 118 -13.71 -1.22 -24.08
C LYS A 118 -14.66 -1.74 -25.16
N ASN A 119 -14.19 -1.80 -26.41
CA ASN A 119 -15.00 -2.24 -27.54
C ASN A 119 -15.32 -3.77 -27.49
N GLU A 120 -14.47 -4.54 -26.85
CA GLU A 120 -14.70 -5.98 -26.63
C GLU A 120 -15.67 -6.27 -25.49
N LEU A 121 -15.70 -5.40 -24.47
CA LEU A 121 -16.57 -5.56 -23.30
C LEU A 121 -17.98 -5.02 -23.52
N PHE A 122 -18.15 -4.00 -24.39
CA PHE A 122 -19.42 -3.30 -24.54
C PHE A 122 -19.88 -3.22 -26.01
N THR A 123 -21.18 -3.39 -26.20
CA THR A 123 -21.84 -3.21 -27.47
C THR A 123 -22.99 -2.20 -27.37
N ASN A 124 -23.40 -1.62 -28.50
CA ASN A 124 -24.49 -0.67 -28.54
C ASN A 124 -25.81 -1.29 -28.05
N ASN A 125 -26.56 -0.54 -27.27
CA ASN A 125 -27.92 -0.88 -26.91
C ASN A 125 -28.90 -0.21 -27.89
N GLU A 126 -30.11 -0.76 -28.05
CA GLU A 126 -31.19 -0.13 -28.83
C GLU A 126 -31.61 1.24 -28.25
N LYS A 127 -31.40 1.44 -26.96
CA LYS A 127 -31.68 2.70 -26.27
C LYS A 127 -30.46 3.63 -26.38
N VAL A 128 -30.68 4.85 -26.83
CA VAL A 128 -29.67 5.89 -26.90
C VAL A 128 -29.13 6.21 -25.49
N GLY A 129 -27.82 6.25 -25.34
CA GLY A 129 -27.13 6.54 -24.07
C GLY A 129 -26.94 5.34 -23.15
N TYR A 130 -27.18 4.12 -23.68
CA TYR A 130 -26.93 2.86 -22.97
C TYR A 130 -26.09 1.90 -23.82
N LEU A 131 -25.28 1.10 -23.14
CA LEU A 131 -24.51 -0.01 -23.73
C LEU A 131 -24.93 -1.33 -23.08
N ASN A 132 -24.66 -2.43 -23.77
CA ASN A 132 -24.81 -3.79 -23.24
C ASN A 132 -23.43 -4.39 -23.00
N LEU A 133 -23.33 -5.37 -22.07
CA LEU A 133 -22.16 -6.24 -22.04
C LEU A 133 -22.16 -7.13 -23.29
N ALA A 134 -20.99 -7.25 -23.93
CA ALA A 134 -20.75 -8.12 -25.08
C ALA A 134 -20.41 -9.55 -24.68
N ILE A 135 -20.07 -9.77 -23.40
CA ILE A 135 -19.63 -11.04 -22.83
C ILE A 135 -20.38 -11.30 -21.51
N ASP A 136 -20.29 -12.51 -21.00
CA ASP A 136 -20.86 -12.86 -19.71
C ASP A 136 -20.05 -12.19 -18.55
N LYS A 137 -20.76 -11.90 -17.45
CA LYS A 137 -20.16 -11.23 -16.29
C LYS A 137 -18.94 -11.97 -15.73
N ASP A 138 -19.00 -13.30 -15.75
CA ASP A 138 -17.97 -14.16 -15.19
C ASP A 138 -16.68 -14.15 -16.03
N GLU A 139 -16.78 -13.77 -17.31
CA GLU A 139 -15.66 -13.67 -18.25
C GLU A 139 -14.93 -12.32 -18.20
N ILE A 140 -15.53 -11.29 -17.56
CA ILE A 140 -14.97 -9.93 -17.53
C ILE A 140 -13.56 -9.91 -16.92
N ASN A 141 -13.37 -10.57 -15.77
CA ASN A 141 -12.08 -10.60 -15.08
C ASN A 141 -11.00 -11.29 -15.93
N GLU A 142 -11.34 -12.38 -16.58
CA GLU A 142 -10.43 -13.09 -17.46
C GLU A 142 -10.06 -12.22 -18.67
N LYS A 143 -11.04 -11.54 -19.26
CA LYS A 143 -10.83 -10.66 -20.40
C LYS A 143 -9.94 -9.45 -20.06
N ILE A 144 -10.12 -8.85 -18.89
CA ILE A 144 -9.27 -7.75 -18.40
C ILE A 144 -7.85 -8.24 -18.18
N ASN A 145 -7.67 -9.36 -17.49
CA ASN A 145 -6.36 -9.91 -17.16
C ASN A 145 -5.57 -10.35 -18.39
N ASN A 146 -6.25 -10.78 -19.45
CA ASN A 146 -5.65 -11.19 -20.71
C ASN A 146 -5.56 -10.07 -21.75
N SER A 147 -5.94 -8.82 -21.40
CA SER A 147 -5.84 -7.68 -22.30
C SER A 147 -4.38 -7.41 -22.69
N GLU A 148 -4.10 -7.44 -23.98
CA GLU A 148 -2.77 -7.13 -24.51
C GLU A 148 -2.36 -5.68 -24.18
N GLU A 149 -3.31 -4.75 -24.21
CA GLU A 149 -3.07 -3.32 -23.92
C GLU A 149 -2.64 -3.11 -22.46
N PHE A 150 -3.31 -3.77 -21.50
CA PHE A 150 -2.90 -3.72 -20.11
C PHE A 150 -1.58 -4.46 -19.87
N ASN A 151 -1.35 -5.58 -20.53
CA ASN A 151 -0.08 -6.30 -20.43
C ASN A 151 1.08 -5.43 -20.92
N VAL A 152 0.93 -4.72 -22.04
CA VAL A 152 1.93 -3.79 -22.54
C VAL A 152 2.14 -2.62 -21.58
N TYR A 153 1.08 -2.07 -21.01
CA TYR A 153 1.17 -1.01 -20.00
C TYR A 153 1.98 -1.49 -18.77
N PHE A 154 1.64 -2.64 -18.21
CA PHE A 154 2.31 -3.18 -17.02
C PHE A 154 3.77 -3.56 -17.29
N GLU A 155 4.09 -4.12 -18.46
CA GLU A 155 5.48 -4.39 -18.84
C GLU A 155 6.30 -3.10 -18.99
N ASN A 156 5.73 -2.05 -19.56
CA ASN A 156 6.38 -0.74 -19.64
C ASN A 156 6.61 -0.15 -18.25
N LEU A 157 5.64 -0.24 -17.36
CA LEU A 157 5.74 0.21 -15.98
C LEU A 157 6.83 -0.56 -15.22
N LYS A 158 6.83 -1.89 -15.32
CA LYS A 158 7.85 -2.77 -14.73
C LYS A 158 9.25 -2.40 -15.21
N ASN A 159 9.40 -2.11 -16.51
CA ASN A 159 10.68 -1.69 -17.08
C ASN A 159 11.13 -0.31 -16.50
N LYS A 160 10.22 0.66 -16.35
CA LYS A 160 10.52 1.95 -15.73
C LYS A 160 10.98 1.77 -14.27
N VAL A 161 10.23 1.01 -13.49
CA VAL A 161 10.54 0.74 -12.07
C VAL A 161 11.86 -0.04 -11.93
N THR A 162 12.11 -1.01 -12.82
CA THR A 162 13.37 -1.76 -12.82
C THR A 162 14.58 -0.85 -13.09
N LYS A 163 14.47 0.04 -14.06
CA LYS A 163 15.53 1.02 -14.34
C LYS A 163 15.76 1.96 -13.15
N TRP A 164 14.69 2.42 -12.53
CA TRP A 164 14.74 3.24 -11.32
C TRP A 164 15.43 2.50 -10.18
N LYS A 165 15.03 1.24 -9.92
CA LYS A 165 15.64 0.37 -8.91
C LYS A 165 17.13 0.25 -9.11
N ASN A 166 17.57 -0.15 -10.31
CA ASN A 166 18.98 -0.34 -10.62
C ASN A 166 19.81 0.95 -10.45
N LYS A 167 19.25 2.10 -10.82
CA LYS A 167 19.92 3.40 -10.60
C LYS A 167 20.09 3.67 -9.11
N ASN A 168 19.04 3.53 -8.32
CA ASN A 168 19.08 3.85 -6.89
C ASN A 168 19.84 2.80 -6.07
N GLU A 169 19.83 1.53 -6.47
CA GLU A 169 20.69 0.48 -5.89
C GLU A 169 22.16 0.86 -5.96
N ASN A 170 22.63 1.37 -7.10
CA ASN A 170 24.01 1.85 -7.23
C ASN A 170 24.30 3.03 -6.29
N ILE A 171 23.34 3.94 -6.07
CA ILE A 171 23.50 5.06 -5.13
C ILE A 171 23.63 4.50 -3.70
N LEU A 172 22.74 3.57 -3.32
CA LEU A 172 22.74 2.95 -1.99
C LEU A 172 24.02 2.17 -1.72
N LEU A 173 24.54 1.42 -2.70
CA LEU A 173 25.78 0.66 -2.54
C LEU A 173 27.03 1.55 -2.35
N ASN A 174 26.96 2.82 -2.73
CA ASN A 174 28.09 3.78 -2.59
C ASN A 174 27.97 4.68 -1.34
N ILE A 175 27.07 4.35 -0.41
CA ILE A 175 26.93 5.10 0.85
C ILE A 175 28.22 4.99 1.69
N ASN A 176 28.63 6.12 2.26
CA ASN A 176 29.80 6.23 3.11
C ASN A 176 29.56 7.24 4.26
N SER A 177 30.58 7.48 5.09
CA SER A 177 30.47 8.36 6.27
C SER A 177 30.18 9.83 5.96
N GLU A 178 30.30 10.28 4.72
CA GLU A 178 29.99 11.65 4.30
C GLU A 178 28.55 11.77 3.76
N THR A 179 27.84 10.65 3.58
CA THR A 179 26.49 10.62 3.03
C THR A 179 25.49 11.26 3.99
N ARG A 180 24.72 12.21 3.49
CA ARG A 180 23.62 12.84 4.21
C ARG A 180 22.33 12.09 3.95
N ILE A 181 21.90 11.27 4.89
CA ILE A 181 20.76 10.35 4.72
C ILE A 181 19.46 11.08 4.36
N LYS A 182 19.22 12.26 4.93
CA LYS A 182 18.01 13.03 4.60
C LYS A 182 18.00 13.49 3.14
N GLU A 183 19.12 14.00 2.65
CA GLU A 183 19.25 14.43 1.26
C GLU A 183 19.14 13.25 0.30
N LEU A 184 19.74 12.12 0.67
CA LEU A 184 19.63 10.86 -0.08
C LEU A 184 18.18 10.35 -0.14
N CYS A 185 17.49 10.33 0.99
CA CYS A 185 16.08 9.92 1.04
C CYS A 185 15.22 10.85 0.19
N GLU A 186 15.44 12.16 0.24
CA GLU A 186 14.73 13.14 -0.58
C GLU A 186 15.02 12.95 -2.08
N GLU A 187 16.25 12.69 -2.46
CA GLU A 187 16.62 12.42 -3.86
C GLU A 187 15.92 11.16 -4.38
N ILE A 188 16.01 10.05 -3.65
CA ILE A 188 15.40 8.78 -4.04
C ILE A 188 13.87 8.92 -4.11
N SER A 189 13.26 9.53 -3.11
CA SER A 189 11.81 9.69 -3.04
C SER A 189 11.26 10.68 -4.08
N ASN A 190 11.95 11.75 -4.40
CA ASN A 190 11.58 12.61 -5.51
C ASN A 190 11.75 11.91 -6.86
N SER A 191 12.73 11.02 -6.99
CA SER A 191 12.95 10.28 -8.24
C SER A 191 11.83 9.27 -8.53
N ILE A 192 11.17 8.68 -7.51
CA ILE A 192 9.99 7.81 -7.74
C ILE A 192 8.77 8.62 -8.16
N LEU A 193 8.54 9.80 -7.58
CA LEU A 193 7.47 10.71 -8.01
C LEU A 193 7.57 11.04 -9.50
N ASN A 194 8.78 11.30 -10.01
CA ASN A 194 9.01 11.62 -11.41
C ASN A 194 8.68 10.47 -12.37
N ILE A 195 8.78 9.20 -11.93
CA ILE A 195 8.41 8.04 -12.77
C ILE A 195 6.90 8.01 -13.02
N PHE A 196 6.13 8.38 -12.01
CA PHE A 196 4.68 8.32 -12.02
C PHE A 196 4.00 9.67 -12.27
N GLU A 197 4.76 10.74 -12.61
CA GLU A 197 4.23 12.09 -12.80
C GLU A 197 3.10 12.13 -13.86
N ASP A 198 3.31 11.42 -14.97
CA ASP A 198 2.36 11.37 -16.09
C ASP A 198 1.62 10.03 -16.17
N ASP A 199 1.70 9.21 -15.14
CA ASP A 199 1.01 7.92 -15.15
C ASP A 199 -0.51 8.11 -15.05
N LYS A 200 -1.27 7.30 -15.77
CA LYS A 200 -2.73 7.46 -15.90
C LYS A 200 -3.53 6.65 -14.88
N LEU A 201 -2.92 5.59 -14.33
CA LEU A 201 -3.60 4.69 -13.39
C LEU A 201 -3.02 4.73 -11.98
N ILE A 202 -1.72 5.01 -11.86
CA ILE A 202 -1.03 5.00 -10.57
C ILE A 202 -0.76 6.43 -10.14
N ASP A 203 -1.31 6.82 -9.01
CA ASP A 203 -1.01 8.10 -8.39
C ASP A 203 0.45 8.10 -7.90
N LYS A 204 1.21 9.12 -8.29
CA LYS A 204 2.62 9.27 -7.89
C LYS A 204 2.80 9.29 -6.37
N TYR A 205 1.83 9.81 -5.63
CA TYR A 205 1.89 9.85 -4.17
C TYR A 205 1.62 8.48 -3.54
N ASP A 206 0.85 7.60 -4.21
CA ASP A 206 0.72 6.20 -3.77
C ASP A 206 2.05 5.45 -3.91
N ALA A 207 2.73 5.63 -5.04
CA ALA A 207 4.07 5.06 -5.22
C ALA A 207 5.09 5.61 -4.20
N TYR A 208 5.00 6.90 -3.87
CA TYR A 208 5.81 7.54 -2.82
C TYR A 208 5.53 6.93 -1.45
N GLU A 209 4.26 6.68 -1.09
CA GLU A 209 3.91 6.07 0.20
C GLU A 209 4.54 4.69 0.36
N TYR A 210 4.43 3.81 -0.63
CA TYR A 210 5.07 2.48 -0.59
C TYR A 210 6.58 2.56 -0.38
N LEU A 211 7.24 3.52 -1.05
CA LEU A 211 8.66 3.74 -0.84
C LEU A 211 8.97 4.22 0.58
N MET A 212 8.17 5.14 1.11
CA MET A 212 8.40 5.70 2.45
C MET A 212 8.09 4.70 3.55
N GLU A 213 7.08 3.86 3.37
CA GLU A 213 6.83 2.73 4.28
C GLU A 213 8.01 1.76 4.29
N TYR A 214 8.52 1.39 3.11
CA TYR A 214 9.70 0.53 3.00
C TYR A 214 10.94 1.19 3.63
N TYR A 215 11.15 2.48 3.36
CA TYR A 215 12.25 3.24 3.96
C TYR A 215 12.17 3.24 5.50
N ASN A 216 11.02 3.60 6.05
CA ASN A 216 10.84 3.71 7.50
C ASN A 216 10.93 2.35 8.21
N ASN A 217 10.42 1.29 7.60
CA ASN A 217 10.35 -0.04 8.22
C ASN A 217 11.60 -0.90 8.00
N THR A 218 12.42 -0.60 6.99
CA THR A 218 13.51 -1.48 6.58
C THR A 218 14.85 -0.77 6.41
N LEU A 219 14.89 0.33 5.64
CA LEU A 219 16.16 0.93 5.23
C LEU A 219 16.73 1.94 6.22
N LYS A 220 15.89 2.65 6.93
CA LYS A 220 16.28 3.84 7.70
C LYS A 220 17.40 3.57 8.70
N ASP A 221 17.20 2.57 9.55
CA ASP A 221 18.16 2.27 10.62
C ASP A 221 19.46 1.71 10.06
N ASP A 222 19.37 0.86 9.02
CA ASP A 222 20.54 0.32 8.32
C ASP A 222 21.38 1.41 7.67
N LEU A 223 20.74 2.40 7.03
CA LEU A 223 21.45 3.54 6.42
C LEU A 223 22.22 4.35 7.44
N TYR A 224 21.64 4.61 8.62
CA TYR A 224 22.34 5.30 9.72
C TYR A 224 23.52 4.47 10.24
N LEU A 225 23.35 3.17 10.40
CA LEU A 225 24.42 2.25 10.81
C LEU A 225 25.56 2.22 9.79
N ILE A 226 25.25 2.17 8.51
CA ILE A 226 26.23 2.14 7.42
C ILE A 226 27.04 3.46 7.38
N VAL A 227 26.37 4.60 7.53
CA VAL A 227 27.04 5.90 7.56
C VAL A 227 27.97 6.03 8.79
N GLU A 228 27.54 5.51 9.95
CA GLU A 228 28.31 5.58 11.19
C GLU A 228 29.46 4.57 11.22
N SER A 229 29.24 3.34 10.81
CA SER A 229 30.15 2.21 11.03
C SER A 229 30.69 1.55 9.75
N GLY A 230 30.23 2.01 8.57
CA GLY A 230 30.52 1.39 7.27
C GLY A 230 29.77 0.07 7.05
N TRP A 231 30.01 -0.54 5.92
CA TRP A 231 29.43 -1.83 5.49
C TRP A 231 30.05 -3.03 6.24
N LYS A 232 30.11 -2.95 7.57
CA LYS A 232 30.71 -4.01 8.40
C LYS A 232 29.73 -4.43 9.47
N PRO A 233 29.00 -5.54 9.24
CA PRO A 233 28.05 -6.04 10.22
C PRO A 233 28.76 -6.41 11.53
N LYS A 234 28.14 -6.08 12.66
CA LYS A 234 28.57 -6.49 14.00
C LYS A 234 27.68 -7.62 14.49
N LEU A 235 28.31 -8.58 15.17
CA LEU A 235 27.57 -9.66 15.82
C LEU A 235 27.18 -9.23 17.24
N ILE A 236 25.89 -9.30 17.54
CA ILE A 236 25.32 -9.03 18.85
C ILE A 236 24.98 -10.37 19.49
N TYR A 237 25.68 -10.73 20.55
CA TYR A 237 25.49 -12.02 21.22
C TYR A 237 24.44 -11.91 22.32
N GLY A 238 23.60 -12.96 22.41
CA GLY A 238 22.68 -13.11 23.54
C GLY A 238 23.41 -13.26 24.87
N GLN A 239 22.72 -12.91 25.96
CA GLN A 239 23.23 -13.07 27.32
C GLN A 239 22.29 -13.97 28.15
N ASP A 240 22.87 -14.75 29.05
CA ASP A 240 22.09 -15.48 30.04
C ASP A 240 21.59 -14.54 31.14
N LYS A 241 20.75 -15.05 32.06
CA LYS A 241 20.23 -14.30 33.22
C LYS A 241 21.33 -13.81 34.18
N LYS A 242 22.57 -14.28 34.01
CA LYS A 242 23.74 -13.91 34.84
C LYS A 242 24.67 -12.96 34.06
N GLY A 243 24.32 -12.57 32.83
CA GLY A 243 25.12 -11.68 32.00
C GLY A 243 26.26 -12.36 31.22
N ASN A 244 26.34 -13.72 31.23
CA ASN A 244 27.34 -14.42 30.41
C ASN A 244 26.93 -14.48 28.94
N ILE A 245 27.90 -14.28 28.07
CA ILE A 245 27.69 -14.29 26.61
C ILE A 245 27.38 -15.71 26.12
N LYS A 246 26.27 -15.88 25.43
CA LYS A 246 25.88 -17.11 24.74
C LYS A 246 26.35 -17.06 23.30
N LYS A 247 27.47 -17.70 22.99
CA LYS A 247 28.10 -17.67 21.65
C LYS A 247 27.26 -18.31 20.55
N ASN A 248 26.30 -19.15 20.88
CA ASN A 248 25.37 -19.81 19.94
C ASN A 248 24.06 -19.04 19.73
N GLU A 249 23.84 -17.96 20.47
CA GLU A 249 22.70 -17.05 20.28
C GLU A 249 23.27 -15.70 19.83
N PHE A 250 23.23 -15.42 18.54
CA PHE A 250 23.70 -14.16 18.00
C PHE A 250 22.77 -13.63 16.91
N GLU A 251 22.77 -12.31 16.78
CA GLU A 251 22.13 -11.56 15.70
C GLU A 251 23.14 -10.65 15.05
N SER A 252 22.85 -10.19 13.86
CA SER A 252 23.64 -9.17 13.20
C SER A 252 22.82 -7.89 13.09
N ASP A 253 23.48 -6.75 13.23
CA ASP A 253 22.86 -5.43 13.08
C ASP A 253 22.48 -5.09 11.62
N LEU A 254 23.23 -5.62 10.62
CA LEU A 254 23.04 -5.33 9.19
C LEU A 254 22.63 -6.55 8.35
N LEU A 255 22.70 -7.77 8.89
CA LEU A 255 22.40 -8.99 8.16
C LEU A 255 21.27 -9.74 8.83
N PRO A 256 19.99 -9.50 8.44
CA PRO A 256 18.86 -10.26 8.93
C PRO A 256 19.06 -11.76 8.71
N LYS A 257 18.75 -12.58 9.72
CA LYS A 257 18.88 -14.04 9.66
C LYS A 257 18.17 -14.64 8.44
N ASP A 258 16.99 -14.11 8.13
CA ASP A 258 16.17 -14.61 7.03
C ASP A 258 16.86 -14.47 5.67
N ILE A 259 17.62 -13.39 5.46
CA ILE A 259 18.40 -13.19 4.23
C ILE A 259 19.53 -14.21 4.17
N VAL A 260 20.25 -14.44 5.28
CA VAL A 260 21.33 -15.41 5.35
C VAL A 260 20.79 -16.83 5.13
N ILE A 261 19.67 -17.17 5.74
CA ILE A 261 19.02 -18.49 5.56
C ILE A 261 18.61 -18.68 4.11
N LYS A 262 17.94 -17.69 3.52
CA LYS A 262 17.48 -17.76 2.12
C LYS A 262 18.60 -17.89 1.11
N GLU A 263 19.75 -17.25 1.36
CA GLU A 263 20.89 -17.26 0.42
C GLU A 263 21.77 -18.51 0.57
N PHE A 264 22.00 -18.97 1.81
CA PHE A 264 22.96 -20.02 2.08
C PHE A 264 22.36 -21.35 2.56
N PHE A 265 21.11 -21.37 3.04
CA PHE A 265 20.46 -22.52 3.68
C PHE A 265 19.03 -22.72 3.17
N LYS A 266 18.79 -22.40 1.90
CA LYS A 266 17.43 -22.44 1.32
C LYS A 266 16.84 -23.85 1.38
N ASP A 267 17.59 -24.86 0.96
CA ASP A 267 17.09 -26.25 0.88
C ASP A 267 16.77 -26.80 2.28
N GLU A 268 17.61 -26.45 3.28
CA GLU A 268 17.37 -26.83 4.68
C GLU A 268 16.17 -26.09 5.27
N ALA A 269 15.98 -24.82 4.94
CA ALA A 269 14.84 -24.02 5.37
C ALA A 269 13.54 -24.55 4.78
N ASP A 270 13.51 -24.82 3.47
CA ASP A 270 12.34 -25.37 2.79
C ASP A 270 11.99 -26.77 3.34
N LYS A 271 12.97 -27.59 3.66
CA LYS A 271 12.77 -28.88 4.30
C LYS A 271 12.17 -28.72 5.71
N LEU A 272 12.70 -27.81 6.51
CA LEU A 272 12.20 -27.53 7.87
C LEU A 272 10.76 -27.00 7.81
N GLU A 273 10.44 -26.12 6.87
CA GLU A 273 9.11 -25.60 6.67
C GLU A 273 8.11 -26.71 6.31
N ASN A 274 8.49 -27.62 5.41
CA ASN A 274 7.67 -28.77 5.04
C ASN A 274 7.44 -29.71 6.24
N GLU A 275 8.48 -30.02 7.03
CA GLU A 275 8.37 -30.84 8.23
C GLU A 275 7.49 -30.17 9.30
N ASN A 276 7.56 -28.83 9.46
CA ASN A 276 6.68 -28.09 10.35
C ASN A 276 5.22 -28.10 9.89
N ASN A 277 4.99 -27.98 8.59
CA ASN A 277 3.64 -28.04 8.02
C ASN A 277 3.03 -29.44 8.21
N GLU A 278 3.80 -30.50 8.00
CA GLU A 278 3.37 -31.87 8.27
C GLU A 278 3.08 -32.09 9.76
N LEU A 279 3.94 -31.57 10.65
CA LEU A 279 3.71 -31.63 12.10
C LEU A 279 2.42 -30.89 12.49
N ASN A 280 2.22 -29.67 11.97
CA ASN A 280 1.01 -28.91 12.26
C ASN A 280 -0.26 -29.62 11.75
N PHE A 281 -0.20 -30.25 10.59
CA PHE A 281 -1.29 -31.06 10.07
C PHE A 281 -1.61 -32.26 10.99
N LEU A 282 -0.57 -32.98 11.44
CA LEU A 282 -0.74 -34.10 12.37
C LEU A 282 -1.30 -33.65 13.73
N VAL A 283 -0.87 -32.48 14.23
CA VAL A 283 -1.41 -31.89 15.47
C VAL A 283 -2.89 -31.58 15.30
N GLN A 284 -3.30 -30.94 14.21
CA GLN A 284 -4.71 -30.64 13.93
C GLN A 284 -5.54 -31.91 13.79
N GLU A 285 -5.01 -32.94 13.10
CA GLU A 285 -5.68 -34.23 12.99
C GLU A 285 -5.83 -34.91 14.36
N PHE A 286 -4.79 -34.81 15.21
CA PHE A 286 -4.85 -35.32 16.56
C PHE A 286 -5.88 -34.58 17.41
N GLU A 287 -5.89 -33.26 17.41
CA GLU A 287 -6.87 -32.43 18.12
C GLU A 287 -8.30 -32.76 17.69
N SER A 288 -8.55 -32.91 16.38
CA SER A 288 -9.86 -33.30 15.84
C SER A 288 -10.28 -34.68 16.36
N LYS A 289 -9.36 -35.65 16.44
CA LYS A 289 -9.64 -36.98 16.97
C LYS A 289 -9.87 -36.94 18.46
N VAL A 290 -9.21 -36.08 19.21
CA VAL A 290 -9.48 -35.88 20.66
C VAL A 290 -10.90 -35.34 20.85
N GLU A 291 -11.28 -34.32 20.06
CA GLU A 291 -12.63 -33.73 20.10
C GLU A 291 -13.73 -34.74 19.74
N GLU A 292 -13.50 -35.56 18.70
CA GLU A 292 -14.45 -36.61 18.26
C GLU A 292 -14.61 -37.75 19.31
N ASN A 293 -13.61 -37.97 20.15
CA ASN A 293 -13.60 -39.05 21.16
C ASN A 293 -13.82 -38.54 22.60
N THR A 294 -14.59 -37.47 22.78
CA THR A 294 -15.01 -36.96 24.08
C THR A 294 -16.16 -37.76 24.61
N GLY A 295 -16.01 -38.42 25.78
CA GLY A 295 -17.07 -39.20 26.49
C GLY A 295 -16.51 -40.28 27.39
N ASP A 296 -17.40 -41.05 28.04
CA ASP A 296 -17.07 -42.09 29.02
C ASP A 296 -16.17 -43.23 28.48
N GLU A 297 -16.11 -43.39 27.14
CA GLU A 297 -15.24 -44.37 26.48
C GLU A 297 -14.04 -43.71 25.77
N SER A 298 -13.66 -42.52 26.18
CA SER A 298 -12.56 -41.76 25.54
C SER A 298 -11.25 -42.55 25.59
N MET A 299 -10.53 -42.61 24.48
CA MET A 299 -9.17 -43.15 24.40
C MET A 299 -8.12 -42.20 24.95
N PHE A 300 -8.51 -41.00 25.35
CA PHE A 300 -7.66 -39.97 25.93
C PHE A 300 -7.96 -39.82 27.43
N SER A 301 -6.94 -39.47 28.22
CA SER A 301 -7.12 -39.10 29.61
C SER A 301 -7.62 -37.65 29.71
N ASP A 302 -8.09 -37.25 30.92
CA ASP A 302 -8.50 -35.85 31.20
C ASP A 302 -7.41 -34.80 30.91
N ASP A 303 -6.15 -35.22 30.84
CA ASP A 303 -5.00 -34.40 30.46
C ASP A 303 -4.70 -34.43 28.93
N GLU A 304 -5.64 -34.90 28.10
CA GLU A 304 -5.48 -35.08 26.63
C GLU A 304 -4.34 -36.05 26.23
N LYS A 305 -3.90 -36.88 27.15
CA LYS A 305 -2.89 -37.89 26.87
C LYS A 305 -3.50 -39.21 26.42
N VAL A 306 -2.84 -39.83 25.46
CA VAL A 306 -3.23 -41.12 24.93
C VAL A 306 -3.31 -42.17 26.03
N ASN A 307 -4.48 -42.81 26.20
CA ASN A 307 -4.65 -43.90 27.17
C ASN A 307 -4.25 -45.22 26.50
N GLU A 308 -2.96 -45.56 26.60
CA GLU A 308 -2.40 -46.78 25.98
C GLU A 308 -3.10 -48.08 26.42
N LYS A 309 -3.67 -48.10 27.62
CA LYS A 309 -4.37 -49.28 28.14
C LYS A 309 -5.68 -49.49 27.40
N LEU A 310 -6.48 -48.45 27.22
CA LEU A 310 -7.75 -48.52 26.48
C LEU A 310 -7.52 -48.87 25.01
N ILE A 311 -6.48 -48.34 24.40
CA ILE A 311 -6.12 -48.68 23.00
C ILE A 311 -5.75 -50.17 22.90
N LYS A 312 -4.90 -50.66 23.80
CA LYS A 312 -4.51 -52.09 23.81
C LYS A 312 -5.68 -53.04 24.06
N ASP A 313 -6.65 -52.62 24.83
CA ASP A 313 -7.84 -53.44 25.11
C ASP A 313 -8.80 -53.42 23.89
N LYS A 314 -9.02 -52.27 23.21
CA LYS A 314 -9.81 -52.15 21.97
C LYS A 314 -9.18 -52.86 20.76
N ILE A 315 -7.87 -53.01 20.69
CA ILE A 315 -7.18 -53.77 19.62
C ILE A 315 -7.36 -55.28 19.81
N LYS A 316 -7.68 -55.74 21.03
CA LYS A 316 -7.90 -57.16 21.31
C LYS A 316 -9.37 -57.63 21.12
N GLU A 317 -10.32 -56.72 21.05
CA GLU A 317 -11.69 -56.95 20.64
C GLU A 317 -11.82 -56.98 19.09
#